data_efc935eedfa209ea2a0b8ed004e51119
#
_entry.id   efc935eedfa209ea2a0b8ed004e51119
#
_cell.length_a   1.000
_cell.length_b   1.000
_cell.length_c   1.000
_cell.angle_alpha   90.00
_cell.angle_beta   90.00
_cell.angle_gamma   90.00
#
_symmetry.space_group_name_H-M   'P 1'
#
loop_
_entity.id
_entity.type
_entity.pdbx_description
1 polymer ?
#
loop_
_entity_poly.entity_id
_entity_poly.type
_entity_poly.pdbx_seq_one_letter_code
_entity_poly.pdbx_strand_id
1 'polypeptide(L)'
;ARICADILVGDEKEYKGTMGTSVARIFDYTAALTGVNEKTLRSMGKVKGTDYETVLINQKSHAGYYPGAVSLILKLIFGMNGEIYGAQIVGQDGADKRIDTIASVMRMKGSVSDLEELELAYAPPYSSAKDPVNMLGFTAENVLNHYVSFMSCGELDRLSASEAEGDRPLVLDVTEEVERMVYHIPGSYHIPLGQLRKRLGELDREKQIVVYCAIGVRSYNAARILSQNGFENVKVLEGGISFYKSMHHRDFEEKDREEPDQGEQVEEREVMRKSVKIVDCCGLQCPGPIMKVHESIGEMEDGDILEVSATDMGFSRDIASWCRQTGNTLVGTERKGQESIVLIRKGMENREAEQETNSAAFPAPKGKTMVVFDGDMDKALAAFIIANGAVAMGSPVTMFFTFWGLNILRKPEKRKAEKSLIEKMFGAMMPRGAGKLKLSKMNMGGMGTRMMKKVMADKNVDSLEKLMNQAMKNGVKLVACTMSMDVMGIRKEEIIDGVEFAGVATYLGDAENSNVNLFI
;
A
#
# COMPACT_ATOMS: atom_id res chain seq x y z
N ALA A 1 -9.19 19.16 43.14
CA ALA A 1 -8.89 20.40 43.90
C ALA A 1 -10.02 21.41 43.74
N ARG A 2 -10.39 21.90 42.53
CA ARG A 2 -11.39 22.95 42.32
C ARG A 2 -12.77 22.58 42.90
N ILE A 3 -13.31 21.39 42.51
CA ILE A 3 -14.61 20.91 43.02
C ILE A 3 -14.59 20.79 44.56
N CYS A 4 -13.49 20.34 45.15
CA CYS A 4 -13.36 20.28 46.61
C CYS A 4 -13.41 21.67 47.23
N ALA A 5 -12.71 22.67 46.66
CA ALA A 5 -12.79 24.04 47.16
C ALA A 5 -14.20 24.63 47.04
N ASP A 6 -14.87 24.40 45.93
CA ASP A 6 -16.22 24.86 45.67
C ASP A 6 -17.22 24.24 46.71
N ILE A 7 -17.11 22.94 47.00
CA ILE A 7 -17.90 22.25 48.02
C ILE A 7 -17.64 22.83 49.43
N LEU A 8 -16.36 23.12 49.76
CA LEU A 8 -15.95 23.67 51.07
C LEU A 8 -16.50 25.08 51.30
N VAL A 9 -16.77 25.84 50.23
CA VAL A 9 -17.39 27.18 50.35
C VAL A 9 -18.91 27.14 50.19
N GLY A 10 -19.53 25.96 50.11
CA GLY A 10 -20.96 25.77 50.13
C GLY A 10 -21.63 25.63 48.77
N ASP A 11 -20.86 25.52 47.67
CA ASP A 11 -21.42 25.25 46.34
C ASP A 11 -21.95 23.80 46.26
N GLU A 12 -23.12 23.60 45.67
CA GLU A 12 -23.66 22.28 45.36
C GLU A 12 -22.96 21.67 44.14
N LYS A 13 -21.79 21.09 44.34
CA LYS A 13 -21.03 20.38 43.28
C LYS A 13 -20.74 18.95 43.69
N GLU A 14 -20.76 18.07 42.72
CA GLU A 14 -20.45 16.65 42.88
C GLU A 14 -19.26 16.25 42.00
N TYR A 15 -18.36 15.43 42.52
CA TYR A 15 -17.31 14.79 41.73
C TYR A 15 -17.88 13.56 41.01
N LYS A 16 -18.05 13.67 39.70
CA LYS A 16 -18.63 12.60 38.84
C LYS A 16 -17.66 11.49 38.47
N GLY A 17 -16.51 11.41 39.12
CA GLY A 17 -15.47 10.40 38.80
C GLY A 17 -14.71 10.71 37.52
N THR A 18 -13.82 9.75 37.13
CA THR A 18 -13.02 9.80 35.94
C THR A 18 -13.19 8.53 35.11
N MET A 19 -13.07 8.64 33.79
CA MET A 19 -13.09 7.50 32.86
C MET A 19 -11.70 6.95 32.58
N GLY A 20 -10.64 7.54 33.15
CA GLY A 20 -9.27 7.12 32.93
C GLY A 20 -8.74 7.39 31.51
N THR A 21 -9.35 8.38 30.81
CA THR A 21 -8.88 8.76 29.47
C THR A 21 -7.41 9.16 29.51
N SER A 22 -6.60 8.53 28.66
CA SER A 22 -5.16 8.76 28.59
C SER A 22 -4.61 8.53 27.20
N VAL A 23 -3.48 9.16 26.93
CA VAL A 23 -2.73 9.05 25.69
C VAL A 23 -1.24 8.96 26.00
N ALA A 24 -0.52 8.13 25.29
CA ALA A 24 0.93 8.00 25.38
C ALA A 24 1.54 7.90 23.99
N ARG A 25 2.65 8.61 23.79
CA ARG A 25 3.46 8.47 22.57
C ARG A 25 4.61 7.50 22.83
N ILE A 26 4.74 6.50 21.97
CA ILE A 26 5.76 5.46 22.02
C ILE A 26 6.45 5.46 20.66
N PHE A 27 7.62 6.10 20.59
CA PHE A 27 8.31 6.39 19.33
C PHE A 27 7.37 7.13 18.33
N ASP A 28 7.13 6.55 17.18
CA ASP A 28 6.24 7.11 16.14
C ASP A 28 4.77 6.79 16.35
N TYR A 29 4.45 5.92 17.31
CA TYR A 29 3.08 5.51 17.60
C TYR A 29 2.48 6.26 18.78
N THR A 30 1.19 6.50 18.69
CA THR A 30 0.36 7.02 19.77
C THR A 30 -0.60 5.91 20.21
N ALA A 31 -0.60 5.58 21.49
CA ALA A 31 -1.59 4.71 22.11
C ALA A 31 -2.52 5.54 22.98
N ALA A 32 -3.83 5.40 22.79
CA ALA A 32 -4.85 6.14 23.52
C ALA A 32 -5.94 5.21 24.03
N LEU A 33 -6.51 5.51 25.19
CA LEU A 33 -7.59 4.72 25.77
C LEU A 33 -8.56 5.58 26.59
N THR A 34 -9.79 5.10 26.73
CA THR A 34 -10.81 5.65 27.63
C THR A 34 -11.70 4.54 28.16
N GLY A 35 -12.26 4.70 29.35
CA GLY A 35 -13.14 3.72 29.99
C GLY A 35 -12.43 2.42 30.41
N VAL A 36 -13.15 1.31 30.38
CA VAL A 36 -12.65 0.00 30.80
C VAL A 36 -12.17 -0.84 29.62
N ASN A 37 -11.17 -1.67 29.83
CA ASN A 37 -10.70 -2.64 28.85
C ASN A 37 -11.27 -4.05 29.14
N GLU A 38 -11.14 -4.97 28.18
CA GLU A 38 -11.65 -6.34 28.32
C GLU A 38 -11.00 -7.11 29.49
N LYS A 39 -9.72 -6.85 29.81
CA LYS A 39 -9.05 -7.48 30.94
C LYS A 39 -9.75 -7.12 32.25
N THR A 40 -10.14 -5.85 32.41
CA THR A 40 -10.89 -5.38 33.56
C THR A 40 -12.29 -6.01 33.60
N LEU A 41 -13.03 -6.05 32.49
CA LEU A 41 -14.36 -6.67 32.44
C LEU A 41 -14.29 -8.16 32.81
N ARG A 42 -13.32 -8.91 32.27
CA ARG A 42 -13.10 -10.32 32.62
C ARG A 42 -12.76 -10.50 34.09
N SER A 43 -11.95 -9.62 34.70
CA SER A 43 -11.67 -9.67 36.14
C SER A 43 -12.89 -9.37 37.02
N MET A 44 -13.88 -8.68 36.46
CA MET A 44 -15.19 -8.44 37.08
C MET A 44 -16.19 -9.58 36.82
N GLY A 45 -15.78 -10.67 36.18
CA GLY A 45 -16.63 -11.82 35.85
C GLY A 45 -17.56 -11.59 34.66
N LYS A 46 -17.34 -10.55 33.85
CA LYS A 46 -18.14 -10.26 32.67
C LYS A 46 -17.74 -11.15 31.50
N VAL A 47 -18.72 -11.63 30.74
CA VAL A 47 -18.58 -12.57 29.63
C VAL A 47 -18.88 -11.88 28.30
N LYS A 48 -17.93 -12.00 27.35
CA LYS A 48 -18.13 -11.52 25.96
C LYS A 48 -19.25 -12.33 25.29
N GLY A 49 -20.09 -11.68 24.52
CA GLY A 49 -21.27 -12.27 23.88
C GLY A 49 -22.51 -12.31 24.75
N THR A 50 -22.39 -12.03 26.07
CA THR A 50 -23.49 -12.03 27.01
C THR A 50 -23.63 -10.69 27.73
N ASP A 51 -22.54 -10.19 28.33
CA ASP A 51 -22.53 -8.93 29.06
C ASP A 51 -22.02 -7.76 28.21
N TYR A 52 -21.13 -8.04 27.28
CA TYR A 52 -20.50 -7.04 26.40
C TYR A 52 -20.05 -7.65 25.08
N GLU A 53 -19.86 -6.77 24.11
CA GLU A 53 -19.23 -7.10 22.83
C GLU A 53 -18.05 -6.17 22.53
N THR A 54 -17.28 -6.55 21.53
CA THR A 54 -16.14 -5.75 21.03
C THR A 54 -16.13 -5.74 19.52
N VAL A 55 -15.69 -4.62 18.97
CA VAL A 55 -15.33 -4.51 17.56
C VAL A 55 -13.92 -3.93 17.43
N LEU A 56 -13.15 -4.47 16.51
CA LEU A 56 -11.83 -3.96 16.15
C LEU A 56 -11.82 -3.66 14.65
N ILE A 57 -11.50 -2.42 14.31
CA ILE A 57 -11.40 -1.96 12.93
C ILE A 57 -10.01 -1.41 12.64
N ASN A 58 -9.59 -1.54 11.39
CA ASN A 58 -8.38 -0.90 10.85
C ASN A 58 -8.82 0.16 9.83
N GLN A 59 -8.50 1.40 10.09
CA GLN A 59 -8.87 2.54 9.27
C GLN A 59 -7.64 3.40 8.94
N LYS A 60 -7.81 4.41 8.10
CA LYS A 60 -6.77 5.41 7.85
C LYS A 60 -6.98 6.66 8.70
N SER A 61 -5.90 7.34 9.07
CA SER A 61 -5.93 8.60 9.84
C SER A 61 -6.75 9.68 9.12
N HIS A 62 -6.69 9.69 7.80
CA HIS A 62 -7.45 10.57 6.90
C HIS A 62 -7.69 9.89 5.55
N ALA A 63 -8.24 10.60 4.58
CA ALA A 63 -8.57 10.07 3.26
C ALA A 63 -7.36 9.40 2.60
N GLY A 64 -7.49 8.10 2.28
CA GLY A 64 -6.36 7.26 1.81
C GLY A 64 -5.74 7.68 0.48
N TYR A 65 -6.46 8.49 -0.31
CA TYR A 65 -5.96 9.09 -1.55
C TYR A 65 -5.15 10.39 -1.32
N TYR A 66 -5.18 10.94 -0.08
CA TYR A 66 -4.39 12.10 0.29
C TYR A 66 -3.05 11.65 0.90
N PRO A 67 -1.91 12.27 0.53
CA PRO A 67 -0.60 11.86 1.02
C PRO A 67 -0.46 11.88 2.54
N GLY A 68 0.24 10.89 3.08
CA GLY A 68 0.54 10.80 4.51
C GLY A 68 -0.50 10.05 5.34
N ALA A 69 -1.51 9.44 4.73
CA ALA A 69 -2.49 8.63 5.43
C ALA A 69 -1.85 7.38 6.06
N VAL A 70 -1.89 7.28 7.38
CA VAL A 70 -1.34 6.16 8.17
C VAL A 70 -2.47 5.30 8.75
N SER A 71 -2.14 4.06 9.12
CA SER A 71 -3.13 3.16 9.72
C SER A 71 -3.43 3.53 11.16
N LEU A 72 -4.72 3.44 11.51
CA LEU A 72 -5.27 3.51 12.85
C LEU A 72 -5.99 2.21 13.16
N ILE A 73 -5.64 1.56 14.26
CA ILE A 73 -6.35 0.41 14.81
C ILE A 73 -7.19 0.92 15.96
N LEU A 74 -8.50 0.72 15.88
CA LEU A 74 -9.46 1.17 16.89
C LEU A 74 -10.24 -0.03 17.40
N LYS A 75 -10.36 -0.11 18.72
CA LYS A 75 -11.19 -1.10 19.41
C LYS A 75 -12.23 -0.40 20.26
N LEU A 76 -13.47 -0.82 20.13
CA LEU A 76 -14.60 -0.38 20.96
C LEU A 76 -15.08 -1.55 21.80
N ILE A 77 -15.47 -1.27 23.05
CA ILE A 77 -16.05 -2.21 24.01
C ILE A 77 -17.39 -1.63 24.45
N PHE A 78 -18.46 -2.38 24.29
CA PHE A 78 -19.82 -1.89 24.54
C PHE A 78 -20.72 -2.99 25.10
N GLY A 79 -21.74 -2.58 25.85
CA GLY A 79 -22.77 -3.47 26.39
C GLY A 79 -23.77 -3.91 25.32
N MET A 80 -24.51 -4.97 25.59
CA MET A 80 -25.56 -5.48 24.71
C MET A 80 -26.74 -4.48 24.50
N ASN A 81 -26.81 -3.45 25.32
CA ASN A 81 -27.73 -2.32 25.18
C ASN A 81 -27.16 -1.13 24.39
N GLY A 82 -25.97 -1.27 23.83
CA GLY A 82 -25.28 -0.22 23.09
C GLY A 82 -24.49 0.78 23.92
N GLU A 83 -24.48 0.67 25.25
CA GLU A 83 -23.69 1.53 26.15
C GLU A 83 -22.19 1.34 25.90
N ILE A 84 -21.46 2.44 25.75
CA ILE A 84 -20.00 2.37 25.50
C ILE A 84 -19.27 2.20 26.82
N TYR A 85 -18.57 1.09 27.01
CA TYR A 85 -17.76 0.81 28.20
C TYR A 85 -16.33 1.34 28.08
N GLY A 86 -15.76 1.35 26.89
CA GLY A 86 -14.43 1.87 26.67
C GLY A 86 -13.94 1.74 25.24
N ALA A 87 -12.81 2.38 24.96
CA ALA A 87 -12.17 2.31 23.66
C ALA A 87 -10.64 2.33 23.79
N GLN A 88 -9.97 1.76 22.80
CA GLN A 88 -8.50 1.76 22.66
C GLN A 88 -8.16 2.08 21.21
N ILE A 89 -7.15 2.94 21.01
CA ILE A 89 -6.73 3.35 19.67
C ILE A 89 -5.21 3.32 19.62
N VAL A 90 -4.65 2.75 18.55
CA VAL A 90 -3.20 2.77 18.28
C VAL A 90 -2.97 3.19 16.83
N GLY A 91 -2.06 4.13 16.63
CA GLY A 91 -1.63 4.57 15.31
C GLY A 91 -0.61 5.69 15.37
N GLN A 92 -0.11 6.09 14.21
CA GLN A 92 0.93 7.14 14.14
C GLN A 92 0.34 8.56 14.17
N ASP A 93 -0.91 8.73 13.73
CA ASP A 93 -1.57 10.04 13.66
C ASP A 93 -3.07 9.94 13.96
N GLY A 94 -3.61 10.94 14.68
CA GLY A 94 -5.04 11.14 14.92
C GLY A 94 -5.69 10.18 15.94
N ALA A 95 -4.92 9.45 16.74
CA ALA A 95 -5.43 8.61 17.82
C ALA A 95 -6.01 9.45 18.99
N ASP A 96 -5.33 10.54 19.32
CA ASP A 96 -5.71 11.51 20.36
C ASP A 96 -7.08 12.16 20.07
N LYS A 97 -7.26 12.68 18.87
CA LYS A 97 -8.54 13.29 18.44
C LYS A 97 -9.71 12.31 18.60
N ARG A 98 -9.54 11.05 18.17
CA ARG A 98 -10.62 10.07 18.17
C ARG A 98 -10.94 9.55 19.56
N ILE A 99 -9.93 9.37 20.41
CA ILE A 99 -10.19 8.95 21.78
C ILE A 99 -10.94 10.04 22.57
N ASP A 100 -10.60 11.32 22.36
CA ASP A 100 -11.30 12.45 22.99
C ASP A 100 -12.76 12.55 22.50
N THR A 101 -13.01 12.30 21.22
CA THR A 101 -14.36 12.24 20.66
C THR A 101 -15.17 11.15 21.35
N ILE A 102 -14.66 9.92 21.45
CA ILE A 102 -15.34 8.79 22.11
C ILE A 102 -15.54 9.09 23.60
N ALA A 103 -14.52 9.60 24.28
CA ALA A 103 -14.62 9.97 25.70
C ALA A 103 -15.70 11.04 25.94
N SER A 104 -15.86 11.98 25.02
CA SER A 104 -16.90 13.02 25.10
C SER A 104 -18.29 12.40 24.98
N VAL A 105 -18.52 11.48 24.03
CA VAL A 105 -19.80 10.77 23.88
C VAL A 105 -20.10 9.92 25.14
N MET A 106 -19.12 9.16 25.64
CA MET A 106 -19.25 8.41 26.88
C MET A 106 -19.61 9.31 28.07
N ARG A 107 -18.99 10.48 28.19
CA ARG A 107 -19.26 11.44 29.27
C ARG A 107 -20.68 11.97 29.22
N MET A 108 -21.26 12.11 28.04
CA MET A 108 -22.65 12.51 27.82
C MET A 108 -23.61 11.32 27.90
N LYS A 109 -23.13 10.13 28.26
CA LYS A 109 -23.90 8.86 28.32
C LYS A 109 -24.48 8.45 26.96
N GLY A 110 -23.79 8.79 25.89
CA GLY A 110 -24.12 8.34 24.55
C GLY A 110 -23.80 6.86 24.34
N SER A 111 -24.37 6.33 23.29
CA SER A 111 -24.31 4.92 22.85
C SER A 111 -23.49 4.73 21.59
N VAL A 112 -23.41 3.52 21.09
CA VAL A 112 -22.77 3.20 19.79
C VAL A 112 -23.48 3.88 18.61
N SER A 113 -24.81 4.04 18.68
CA SER A 113 -25.59 4.74 17.65
C SER A 113 -25.25 6.23 17.60
N ASP A 114 -24.97 6.86 18.76
CA ASP A 114 -24.52 8.25 18.78
C ASP A 114 -23.15 8.42 18.09
N LEU A 115 -22.24 7.43 18.17
CA LEU A 115 -20.97 7.47 17.43
C LEU A 115 -21.17 7.43 15.90
N GLU A 116 -22.18 6.69 15.45
CA GLU A 116 -22.55 6.60 14.03
C GLU A 116 -23.06 7.94 13.50
N GLU A 117 -23.91 8.62 14.29
CA GLU A 117 -24.59 9.85 13.91
C GLU A 117 -23.74 11.12 14.05
N LEU A 118 -22.53 11.05 14.65
CA LEU A 118 -21.67 12.21 14.82
C LEU A 118 -21.39 12.90 13.49
N GLU A 119 -21.69 14.20 13.42
CA GLU A 119 -21.22 15.08 12.35
C GLU A 119 -19.83 15.61 12.70
N LEU A 120 -18.80 15.00 12.11
CA LEU A 120 -17.42 15.33 12.38
C LEU A 120 -16.79 16.10 11.21
N ALA A 121 -15.89 17.04 11.53
CA ALA A 121 -15.21 17.86 10.54
C ALA A 121 -14.41 17.00 9.54
N TYR A 122 -14.69 17.19 8.27
CA TYR A 122 -14.05 16.50 7.17
C TYR A 122 -13.38 17.44 6.17
N ALA A 123 -12.14 17.15 5.90
CA ALA A 123 -11.45 17.47 4.63
C ALA A 123 -10.34 16.41 4.44
N PRO A 124 -9.90 16.14 3.19
CA PRO A 124 -8.98 15.04 2.89
C PRO A 124 -7.73 14.94 3.78
N PRO A 125 -7.08 16.05 4.21
CA PRO A 125 -5.91 15.99 5.09
C PRO A 125 -6.23 15.66 6.56
N TYR A 126 -7.49 15.76 7.01
CA TYR A 126 -7.84 15.69 8.43
C TYR A 126 -8.65 14.46 8.81
N SER A 127 -9.42 13.90 7.89
CA SER A 127 -10.26 12.73 8.14
C SER A 127 -10.66 12.04 6.84
N SER A 128 -11.42 10.95 6.94
CA SER A 128 -12.21 10.36 5.86
C SER A 128 -13.64 10.90 5.91
N ALA A 129 -14.38 10.80 4.81
CA ALA A 129 -15.78 11.26 4.75
C ALA A 129 -16.67 10.58 5.81
N LYS A 130 -16.35 9.35 6.18
CA LYS A 130 -16.78 8.68 7.40
C LYS A 130 -15.55 8.58 8.30
N ASP A 131 -15.55 9.33 9.42
CA ASP A 131 -14.43 9.28 10.37
C ASP A 131 -14.32 7.87 10.98
N PRO A 132 -13.12 7.40 11.35
CA PRO A 132 -12.96 6.13 12.07
C PRO A 132 -13.88 5.96 13.27
N VAL A 133 -14.29 7.03 13.96
CA VAL A 133 -15.27 6.97 15.06
C VAL A 133 -16.66 6.59 14.54
N ASN A 134 -17.12 7.18 13.43
CA ASN A 134 -18.40 6.75 12.82
C ASN A 134 -18.33 5.28 12.38
N MET A 135 -17.19 4.86 11.81
CA MET A 135 -17.00 3.47 11.39
C MET A 135 -17.04 2.48 12.56
N LEU A 136 -16.58 2.88 13.76
CA LEU A 136 -16.76 2.08 14.97
C LEU A 136 -18.25 1.95 15.33
N GLY A 137 -19.00 3.05 15.28
CA GLY A 137 -20.46 3.06 15.53
C GLY A 137 -21.18 2.10 14.57
N PHE A 138 -21.01 2.26 13.25
CA PHE A 138 -21.61 1.37 12.24
C PHE A 138 -21.25 -0.09 12.46
N THR A 139 -19.99 -0.38 12.81
CA THR A 139 -19.55 -1.77 13.02
C THR A 139 -20.17 -2.36 14.29
N ALA A 140 -20.24 -1.60 15.38
CA ALA A 140 -20.84 -2.03 16.63
C ALA A 140 -22.36 -2.24 16.49
N GLU A 141 -23.05 -1.36 15.78
CA GLU A 141 -24.48 -1.50 15.52
C GLU A 141 -24.79 -2.73 14.67
N ASN A 142 -23.96 -3.05 13.67
CA ASN A 142 -24.09 -4.29 12.91
C ASN A 142 -23.97 -5.56 13.79
N VAL A 143 -23.16 -5.51 14.86
CA VAL A 143 -23.06 -6.60 15.83
C VAL A 143 -24.32 -6.69 16.69
N LEU A 144 -24.80 -5.57 17.23
CA LEU A 144 -26.04 -5.51 18.05
C LEU A 144 -27.27 -5.98 17.27
N ASN A 145 -27.33 -5.66 15.99
CA ASN A 145 -28.42 -6.08 15.09
C ASN A 145 -28.23 -7.51 14.55
N HIS A 146 -27.21 -8.26 15.01
CA HIS A 146 -26.88 -9.61 14.55
C HIS A 146 -26.65 -9.73 13.03
N TYR A 147 -26.20 -8.64 12.39
CA TYR A 147 -25.87 -8.66 10.97
C TYR A 147 -24.49 -9.26 10.69
N VAL A 148 -23.61 -9.25 11.67
CA VAL A 148 -22.27 -9.82 11.58
C VAL A 148 -21.77 -10.26 12.95
N SER A 149 -20.95 -11.31 12.97
CA SER A 149 -20.17 -11.72 14.13
C SER A 149 -18.69 -11.68 13.79
N PHE A 150 -17.86 -11.34 14.78
CA PHE A 150 -16.42 -11.26 14.59
C PHE A 150 -15.69 -12.39 15.30
N MET A 151 -14.51 -12.74 14.76
CA MET A 151 -13.54 -13.63 15.38
C MET A 151 -12.22 -12.91 15.55
N SER A 152 -11.63 -12.96 16.74
CA SER A 152 -10.30 -12.40 17.00
C SER A 152 -9.20 -13.25 16.34
N CYS A 153 -8.04 -12.63 16.03
CA CYS A 153 -6.88 -13.37 15.51
C CYS A 153 -6.47 -14.51 16.43
N GLY A 154 -6.40 -14.28 17.76
CA GLY A 154 -6.01 -15.31 18.72
C GLY A 154 -7.05 -16.44 18.86
N GLU A 155 -8.34 -16.20 18.59
CA GLU A 155 -9.35 -17.26 18.52
C GLU A 155 -9.16 -18.09 17.25
N LEU A 156 -8.89 -17.43 16.12
CA LEU A 156 -8.61 -18.11 14.85
C LEU A 156 -7.37 -19.01 14.96
N ASP A 157 -6.27 -18.50 15.54
CA ASP A 157 -5.04 -19.27 15.72
C ASP A 157 -5.26 -20.53 16.57
N ARG A 158 -5.98 -20.36 17.69
CA ARG A 158 -6.32 -21.48 18.57
C ARG A 158 -7.15 -22.56 17.87
N LEU A 159 -8.17 -22.15 17.10
CA LEU A 159 -9.03 -23.08 16.36
C LEU A 159 -8.27 -23.74 15.20
N SER A 160 -7.42 -22.99 14.51
CA SER A 160 -6.59 -23.51 13.41
C SER A 160 -5.57 -24.54 13.89
N ALA A 161 -5.07 -24.41 15.11
CA ALA A 161 -4.14 -25.33 15.75
C ALA A 161 -4.82 -26.55 16.40
N SER A 162 -6.17 -26.66 16.38
CA SER A 162 -6.88 -27.82 16.96
C SER A 162 -6.53 -29.10 16.23
N GLU A 163 -6.30 -30.20 17.00
CA GLU A 163 -6.05 -31.52 16.43
C GLU A 163 -7.31 -32.15 15.80
N ALA A 164 -8.50 -31.74 16.27
CA ALA A 164 -9.77 -32.19 15.72
C ALA A 164 -10.09 -31.43 14.41
N GLU A 165 -10.03 -32.12 13.29
CA GLU A 165 -10.32 -31.54 11.96
C GLU A 165 -11.71 -30.90 11.87
N GLY A 166 -12.69 -31.42 12.61
CA GLY A 166 -14.07 -30.92 12.68
C GLY A 166 -14.18 -29.52 13.30
N ASP A 167 -13.25 -29.13 14.19
CA ASP A 167 -13.25 -27.87 14.90
C ASP A 167 -12.55 -26.74 14.13
N ARG A 168 -11.81 -27.08 13.08
CA ARG A 168 -11.08 -26.08 12.27
C ARG A 168 -12.03 -25.33 11.35
N PRO A 169 -12.09 -24.00 11.46
CA PRO A 169 -12.93 -23.21 10.57
C PRO A 169 -12.36 -23.21 9.14
N LEU A 170 -13.24 -23.05 8.16
CA LEU A 170 -12.82 -22.71 6.81
C LEU A 170 -12.44 -21.22 6.79
N VAL A 171 -11.19 -20.93 6.58
CA VAL A 171 -10.71 -19.54 6.44
C VAL A 171 -10.89 -19.10 4.98
N LEU A 172 -11.82 -18.18 4.73
CA LEU A 172 -12.18 -17.72 3.39
C LEU A 172 -11.55 -16.35 3.09
N ASP A 173 -10.65 -16.34 2.12
CA ASP A 173 -10.03 -15.13 1.57
C ASP A 173 -10.90 -14.54 0.46
N VAL A 174 -11.38 -13.30 0.65
CA VAL A 174 -12.18 -12.60 -0.36
C VAL A 174 -11.45 -11.41 -0.99
N THR A 175 -10.13 -11.38 -0.88
CA THR A 175 -9.28 -10.40 -1.56
C THR A 175 -9.15 -10.69 -3.05
N GLU A 176 -8.65 -9.74 -3.80
CA GLU A 176 -8.30 -9.97 -5.19
C GLU A 176 -7.01 -10.81 -5.30
N GLU A 177 -6.85 -11.50 -6.42
CA GLU A 177 -5.75 -12.44 -6.63
C GLU A 177 -4.36 -11.78 -6.41
N VAL A 178 -4.22 -10.53 -6.85
CA VAL A 178 -2.99 -9.76 -6.69
C VAL A 178 -2.67 -9.48 -5.21
N GLU A 179 -3.68 -9.22 -4.38
CA GLU A 179 -3.50 -9.01 -2.94
C GLU A 179 -3.10 -10.31 -2.25
N ARG A 180 -3.71 -11.44 -2.63
CA ARG A 180 -3.39 -12.76 -2.12
C ARG A 180 -1.96 -13.18 -2.42
N MET A 181 -1.43 -12.84 -3.61
CA MET A 181 -0.02 -13.11 -3.97
C MET A 181 0.97 -12.39 -3.06
N VAL A 182 0.60 -11.21 -2.54
CA VAL A 182 1.46 -10.46 -1.62
C VAL A 182 1.50 -11.10 -0.24
N TYR A 183 0.33 -11.46 0.30
CA TYR A 183 0.21 -12.12 1.59
C TYR A 183 -1.20 -12.70 1.78
N HIS A 184 -1.28 -13.91 2.32
CA HIS A 184 -2.53 -14.57 2.70
C HIS A 184 -2.31 -15.44 3.96
N ILE A 185 -3.39 -15.78 4.65
CA ILE A 185 -3.35 -16.70 5.78
C ILE A 185 -3.10 -18.11 5.23
N PRO A 186 -2.06 -18.84 5.69
CA PRO A 186 -1.78 -20.20 5.23
C PRO A 186 -2.99 -21.12 5.34
N GLY A 187 -3.25 -21.93 4.31
CA GLY A 187 -4.40 -22.83 4.27
C GLY A 187 -5.75 -22.17 4.00
N SER A 188 -5.81 -20.86 3.77
CA SER A 188 -7.06 -20.18 3.43
C SER A 188 -7.55 -20.53 2.02
N TYR A 189 -8.87 -20.74 1.90
CA TYR A 189 -9.56 -20.92 0.63
C TYR A 189 -9.84 -19.56 -0.04
N HIS A 190 -9.63 -19.46 -1.34
CA HIS A 190 -9.72 -18.17 -2.02
C HIS A 190 -10.92 -18.08 -2.97
N ILE A 191 -11.80 -17.14 -2.70
CA ILE A 191 -12.86 -16.72 -3.62
C ILE A 191 -12.94 -15.19 -3.57
N PRO A 192 -12.48 -14.46 -4.59
CA PRO A 192 -12.64 -13.00 -4.65
C PRO A 192 -14.10 -12.59 -4.47
N LEU A 193 -14.35 -11.49 -3.74
CA LEU A 193 -15.71 -11.04 -3.42
C LEU A 193 -16.61 -10.97 -4.65
N GLY A 194 -16.08 -10.49 -5.79
CA GLY A 194 -16.81 -10.38 -7.05
C GLY A 194 -17.29 -11.72 -7.63
N GLN A 195 -16.64 -12.83 -7.24
CA GLN A 195 -16.98 -14.19 -7.71
C GLN A 195 -17.81 -14.97 -6.69
N LEU A 196 -17.89 -14.53 -5.43
CA LEU A 196 -18.45 -15.29 -4.31
C LEU A 196 -19.87 -15.79 -4.59
N ARG A 197 -20.77 -14.94 -5.11
CA ARG A 197 -22.16 -15.32 -5.40
C ARG A 197 -22.29 -16.47 -6.41
N LYS A 198 -21.34 -16.60 -7.34
CA LYS A 198 -21.33 -17.65 -8.37
C LYS A 198 -20.72 -18.96 -7.86
N ARG A 199 -19.92 -18.88 -6.79
CA ARG A 199 -19.12 -19.98 -6.29
C ARG A 199 -19.54 -20.46 -4.89
N LEU A 200 -20.74 -20.08 -4.42
CA LEU A 200 -21.29 -20.50 -3.13
C LEU A 200 -21.40 -22.02 -2.99
N GLY A 201 -21.61 -22.74 -4.11
CA GLY A 201 -21.69 -24.21 -4.12
C GLY A 201 -20.38 -24.94 -3.80
N GLU A 202 -19.25 -24.23 -3.78
CA GLU A 202 -17.94 -24.78 -3.41
C GLU A 202 -17.73 -24.80 -1.88
N LEU A 203 -18.59 -24.12 -1.12
CA LEU A 203 -18.47 -23.94 0.32
C LEU A 203 -19.43 -24.88 1.06
N ASP A 204 -18.95 -25.49 2.12
CA ASP A 204 -19.75 -26.33 3.01
C ASP A 204 -20.56 -25.43 3.98
N ARG A 205 -21.89 -25.58 3.98
CA ARG A 205 -22.82 -24.78 4.79
C ARG A 205 -22.78 -25.12 6.27
N GLU A 206 -22.43 -26.34 6.60
CA GLU A 206 -22.37 -26.82 7.99
C GLU A 206 -21.07 -26.37 8.69
N LYS A 207 -20.06 -26.00 7.92
CA LYS A 207 -18.76 -25.62 8.44
C LYS A 207 -18.75 -24.17 8.92
N GLN A 208 -18.04 -23.92 10.03
CA GLN A 208 -17.74 -22.55 10.43
C GLN A 208 -16.86 -21.88 9.39
N ILE A 209 -17.28 -20.74 8.88
CA ILE A 209 -16.53 -19.94 7.90
C ILE A 209 -16.02 -18.65 8.55
N VAL A 210 -14.71 -18.42 8.48
CA VAL A 210 -14.10 -17.16 8.91
C VAL A 210 -13.63 -16.39 7.68
N VAL A 211 -14.29 -15.27 7.39
CA VAL A 211 -14.03 -14.49 6.19
C VAL A 211 -13.07 -13.35 6.49
N TYR A 212 -12.07 -13.17 5.64
CA TYR A 212 -11.18 -12.00 5.74
C TYR A 212 -10.96 -11.29 4.40
N CYS A 213 -10.61 -10.02 4.50
CA CYS A 213 -10.05 -9.21 3.42
C CYS A 213 -8.94 -8.30 3.98
N ALA A 214 -8.52 -7.27 3.27
CA ALA A 214 -7.43 -6.40 3.73
C ALA A 214 -7.70 -5.74 5.09
N ILE A 215 -8.88 -5.12 5.29
CA ILE A 215 -9.20 -4.30 6.48
C ILE A 215 -10.60 -4.54 7.08
N GLY A 216 -11.45 -5.41 6.48
CA GLY A 216 -12.76 -5.77 7.04
C GLY A 216 -13.99 -5.47 6.17
N VAL A 217 -13.99 -4.44 5.31
CA VAL A 217 -15.19 -4.00 4.55
C VAL A 217 -15.68 -5.07 3.57
N ARG A 218 -14.81 -5.64 2.76
CA ARG A 218 -15.17 -6.69 1.79
C ARG A 218 -15.59 -7.97 2.50
N SER A 219 -14.95 -8.32 3.61
CA SER A 219 -15.32 -9.50 4.41
C SER A 219 -16.68 -9.33 5.09
N TYR A 220 -17.06 -8.12 5.52
CA TYR A 220 -18.42 -7.85 5.96
C TYR A 220 -19.43 -8.12 4.83
N ASN A 221 -19.20 -7.58 3.63
CA ASN A 221 -20.07 -7.82 2.49
C ASN A 221 -20.17 -9.31 2.14
N ALA A 222 -19.04 -10.03 2.19
CA ALA A 222 -19.01 -11.48 1.96
C ALA A 222 -19.80 -12.25 3.03
N ALA A 223 -19.64 -11.90 4.30
CA ALA A 223 -20.41 -12.50 5.40
C ALA A 223 -21.92 -12.28 5.20
N ARG A 224 -22.34 -11.06 4.78
CA ARG A 224 -23.75 -10.79 4.44
C ARG A 224 -24.25 -11.63 3.27
N ILE A 225 -23.42 -11.79 2.22
CA ILE A 225 -23.76 -12.67 1.08
C ILE A 225 -23.95 -14.11 1.57
N LEU A 226 -23.03 -14.63 2.34
CA LEU A 226 -23.09 -16.00 2.88
C LEU A 226 -24.34 -16.19 3.76
N SER A 227 -24.56 -15.33 4.76
CA SER A 227 -25.72 -15.43 5.67
C SER A 227 -27.05 -15.36 4.92
N GLN A 228 -27.18 -14.49 3.90
CA GLN A 228 -28.38 -14.39 3.07
C GLN A 228 -28.60 -15.61 2.17
N ASN A 229 -27.59 -16.47 2.00
CA ASN A 229 -27.66 -17.69 1.21
C ASN A 229 -27.64 -18.97 2.08
N GLY A 230 -27.98 -18.86 3.37
CA GLY A 230 -28.20 -19.99 4.27
C GLY A 230 -26.93 -20.57 4.92
N PHE A 231 -25.86 -19.79 5.01
CA PHE A 231 -24.69 -20.13 5.84
C PHE A 231 -24.90 -19.53 7.24
N GLU A 232 -25.11 -20.36 8.23
CA GLU A 232 -25.48 -19.92 9.59
C GLU A 232 -24.26 -19.57 10.45
N ASN A 233 -23.10 -20.23 10.22
CA ASN A 233 -21.93 -20.07 11.07
C ASN A 233 -20.82 -19.27 10.32
N VAL A 234 -21.06 -17.98 10.14
CA VAL A 234 -20.12 -17.08 9.44
C VAL A 234 -19.62 -16.00 10.40
N LYS A 235 -18.29 -15.89 10.51
CA LYS A 235 -17.62 -14.83 11.26
C LYS A 235 -16.67 -14.04 10.36
N VAL A 236 -16.43 -12.78 10.70
CA VAL A 236 -15.46 -11.90 10.05
C VAL A 236 -14.21 -11.81 10.93
N LEU A 237 -13.02 -11.91 10.34
CA LEU A 237 -11.76 -11.73 11.06
C LEU A 237 -11.58 -10.25 11.43
N GLU A 238 -11.46 -9.96 12.74
CA GLU A 238 -11.27 -8.61 13.28
C GLU A 238 -10.04 -7.93 12.66
N GLY A 239 -10.20 -6.69 12.18
CA GLY A 239 -9.12 -5.89 11.60
C GLY A 239 -8.57 -6.37 10.26
N GLY A 240 -9.08 -7.50 9.74
CA GLY A 240 -8.67 -8.12 8.49
C GLY A 240 -7.22 -8.62 8.51
N ILE A 241 -6.72 -8.99 7.31
CA ILE A 241 -5.38 -9.56 7.18
C ILE A 241 -4.26 -8.57 7.57
N SER A 242 -4.51 -7.27 7.43
CA SER A 242 -3.52 -6.25 7.82
C SER A 242 -3.24 -6.27 9.32
N PHE A 243 -4.28 -6.47 10.14
CA PHE A 243 -4.13 -6.61 11.58
C PHE A 243 -3.55 -7.99 11.95
N TYR A 244 -4.03 -9.06 11.32
CA TYR A 244 -3.49 -10.41 11.50
C TYR A 244 -1.98 -10.46 11.27
N LYS A 245 -1.51 -9.88 10.17
CA LYS A 245 -0.08 -9.76 9.87
C LYS A 245 0.70 -9.01 10.96
N SER A 246 0.13 -7.94 11.52
CA SER A 246 0.78 -7.19 12.61
C SER A 246 0.91 -8.01 13.89
N MET A 247 -0.06 -8.88 14.19
CA MET A 247 -0.02 -9.78 15.36
C MET A 247 1.02 -10.89 15.23
N HIS A 248 1.31 -11.33 14.00
CA HIS A 248 2.25 -12.41 13.69
C HIS A 248 3.60 -11.91 13.18
N HIS A 249 3.94 -10.64 13.41
CA HIS A 249 5.17 -10.04 12.89
C HIS A 249 6.45 -10.80 13.31
N ARG A 250 6.48 -11.33 14.53
CA ARG A 250 7.62 -12.10 15.04
C ARG A 250 7.79 -13.45 14.33
N ASP A 251 6.69 -14.11 14.01
CA ASP A 251 6.71 -15.41 13.32
C ASP A 251 7.29 -15.29 11.90
N PHE A 252 7.16 -14.11 11.29
CA PHE A 252 7.78 -13.81 9.99
C PHE A 252 9.26 -13.50 10.10
N GLU A 253 9.68 -12.75 11.13
CA GLU A 253 11.10 -12.48 11.38
C GLU A 253 11.86 -13.73 11.81
N GLU A 254 11.24 -14.65 12.53
CA GLU A 254 11.85 -15.92 12.94
C GLU A 254 11.96 -16.90 11.76
N LYS A 255 10.98 -16.97 10.86
CA LYS A 255 11.09 -17.79 9.64
C LYS A 255 12.13 -17.26 8.64
N ASP A 256 12.34 -15.95 8.63
CA ASP A 256 13.43 -15.34 7.86
C ASP A 256 14.80 -15.49 8.57
N ARG A 257 14.81 -15.97 9.83
CA ARG A 257 15.99 -16.19 10.68
C ARG A 257 16.23 -17.65 11.06
N GLU A 258 15.54 -18.62 10.47
CA GLU A 258 15.97 -20.00 10.57
C GLU A 258 17.38 -20.08 9.97
N GLU A 259 18.38 -19.94 10.85
CA GLU A 259 19.76 -20.29 10.56
C GLU A 259 19.76 -21.73 10.05
N PRO A 260 20.49 -22.05 8.98
CA PRO A 260 20.63 -23.44 8.57
C PRO A 260 21.20 -24.22 9.74
N ASP A 261 20.49 -25.29 10.12
CA ASP A 261 20.89 -26.25 11.14
C ASP A 261 22.36 -26.61 10.96
N GLN A 262 23.18 -26.33 12.00
CA GLN A 262 24.59 -26.71 12.02
C GLN A 262 24.70 -28.23 12.23
N GLY A 263 24.40 -29.00 11.22
CA GLY A 263 24.42 -30.45 11.39
C GLY A 263 24.46 -31.33 10.14
N GLU A 264 24.59 -30.78 8.96
CA GLU A 264 24.95 -31.63 7.81
C GLU A 264 26.17 -31.05 7.11
N GLN A 265 27.27 -31.80 7.23
CA GLN A 265 28.44 -31.65 6.39
C GLN A 265 27.99 -31.74 4.94
N VAL A 266 27.86 -30.59 4.29
CA VAL A 266 27.67 -30.51 2.84
C VAL A 266 28.95 -31.03 2.24
N GLU A 267 28.93 -32.29 1.75
CA GLU A 267 29.92 -32.77 0.80
C GLU A 267 30.09 -31.67 -0.26
N GLU A 268 31.34 -31.21 -0.41
CA GLU A 268 31.76 -30.34 -1.51
C GLU A 268 31.40 -31.00 -2.85
N ARG A 269 30.16 -30.77 -3.30
CA ARG A 269 29.87 -30.94 -4.72
C ARG A 269 30.56 -29.76 -5.42
N GLU A 270 31.58 -30.07 -6.21
CA GLU A 270 32.17 -29.19 -7.18
C GLU A 270 31.08 -28.49 -7.99
N VAL A 271 30.63 -27.33 -7.50
CA VAL A 271 29.85 -26.39 -8.31
C VAL A 271 30.82 -25.85 -9.36
N MET A 272 30.69 -26.35 -10.58
CA MET A 272 31.33 -25.74 -11.76
C MET A 272 31.21 -24.22 -11.62
N ARG A 273 32.34 -23.52 -11.55
CA ARG A 273 32.47 -22.07 -11.49
C ARG A 273 31.83 -21.47 -12.74
N LYS A 274 30.53 -21.17 -12.67
CA LYS A 274 29.90 -20.22 -13.59
C LYS A 274 30.38 -18.84 -13.23
N SER A 275 30.51 -17.95 -14.22
CA SER A 275 31.10 -16.63 -14.05
C SER A 275 30.28 -15.80 -13.04
N VAL A 276 30.95 -15.25 -12.02
CA VAL A 276 30.37 -14.27 -11.12
C VAL A 276 30.65 -12.88 -11.66
N LYS A 277 29.61 -12.15 -12.07
CA LYS A 277 29.72 -10.75 -12.48
C LYS A 277 29.48 -9.86 -11.26
N ILE A 278 30.39 -8.92 -11.01
CA ILE A 278 30.28 -7.99 -9.86
C ILE A 278 29.86 -6.62 -10.37
N VAL A 279 28.85 -6.02 -9.73
CA VAL A 279 28.32 -4.70 -10.07
C VAL A 279 28.23 -3.83 -8.83
N ASP A 280 28.98 -2.73 -8.85
CA ASP A 280 28.93 -1.72 -7.81
C ASP A 280 27.85 -0.67 -8.11
N CYS A 281 26.86 -0.58 -7.24
CA CYS A 281 25.76 0.39 -7.23
C CYS A 281 25.82 1.32 -6.01
N CYS A 282 26.96 1.34 -5.28
CA CYS A 282 27.12 2.23 -4.13
C CYS A 282 27.00 3.70 -4.54
N GLY A 283 26.30 4.49 -3.73
CA GLY A 283 26.02 5.90 -3.99
C GLY A 283 24.92 6.18 -5.02
N LEU A 284 24.38 5.16 -5.70
CA LEU A 284 23.20 5.35 -6.55
C LEU A 284 21.93 5.36 -5.69
N GLN A 285 20.97 6.18 -6.10
CA GLN A 285 19.63 6.25 -5.50
C GLN A 285 18.60 5.60 -6.43
N CYS A 286 17.48 5.13 -5.85
CA CYS A 286 16.35 4.56 -6.62
C CYS A 286 15.96 5.49 -7.80
N PRO A 287 15.76 4.95 -9.04
CA PRO A 287 15.75 3.55 -9.45
C PRO A 287 17.13 3.01 -9.93
N GLY A 288 18.20 3.79 -9.78
CA GLY A 288 19.53 3.52 -10.32
C GLY A 288 20.06 2.10 -10.09
N PRO A 289 20.09 1.58 -8.84
CA PRO A 289 20.57 0.22 -8.57
C PRO A 289 19.78 -0.86 -9.32
N ILE A 290 18.45 -0.81 -9.30
CA ILE A 290 17.59 -1.80 -9.95
C ILE A 290 17.78 -1.78 -11.48
N MET A 291 17.92 -0.59 -12.07
CA MET A 291 18.16 -0.45 -13.51
C MET A 291 19.51 -1.05 -13.93
N LYS A 292 20.54 -0.85 -13.12
CA LYS A 292 21.89 -1.39 -13.39
C LYS A 292 21.91 -2.91 -13.25
N VAL A 293 21.15 -3.47 -12.29
CA VAL A 293 20.93 -4.92 -12.17
C VAL A 293 20.20 -5.45 -13.41
N HIS A 294 19.12 -4.80 -13.84
CA HIS A 294 18.35 -5.21 -15.02
C HIS A 294 19.24 -5.24 -16.29
N GLU A 295 20.03 -4.20 -16.51
CA GLU A 295 20.96 -4.13 -17.64
C GLU A 295 22.03 -5.24 -17.56
N SER A 296 22.60 -5.48 -16.37
CA SER A 296 23.64 -6.47 -16.16
C SER A 296 23.16 -7.91 -16.31
N ILE A 297 21.97 -8.23 -15.81
CA ILE A 297 21.32 -9.55 -15.95
C ILE A 297 20.95 -9.81 -17.42
N GLY A 298 20.57 -8.77 -18.18
CA GLY A 298 20.27 -8.89 -19.60
C GLY A 298 21.43 -9.43 -20.42
N GLU A 299 22.67 -9.13 -20.02
CA GLU A 299 23.92 -9.53 -20.70
C GLU A 299 24.48 -10.89 -20.24
N MET A 300 23.87 -11.54 -19.23
CA MET A 300 24.33 -12.81 -18.65
C MET A 300 23.60 -14.01 -19.23
N GLU A 301 24.13 -15.22 -19.05
CA GLU A 301 23.46 -16.47 -19.39
C GLU A 301 22.66 -17.03 -18.20
N ASP A 302 21.68 -17.88 -18.47
CA ASP A 302 20.88 -18.50 -17.41
C ASP A 302 21.75 -19.37 -16.49
N GLY A 303 21.59 -19.13 -15.18
CA GLY A 303 22.38 -19.77 -14.13
C GLY A 303 23.64 -19.01 -13.72
N ASP A 304 24.03 -17.93 -14.40
CA ASP A 304 25.11 -17.04 -13.95
C ASP A 304 24.72 -16.29 -12.68
N ILE A 305 25.74 -15.92 -11.89
CA ILE A 305 25.55 -15.20 -10.63
C ILE A 305 26.01 -13.76 -10.78
N LEU A 306 25.15 -12.82 -10.38
CA LEU A 306 25.43 -11.40 -10.25
C LEU A 306 25.58 -11.03 -8.78
N GLU A 307 26.73 -10.50 -8.39
CA GLU A 307 26.95 -9.86 -7.09
C GLU A 307 26.74 -8.35 -7.23
N VAL A 308 25.89 -7.79 -6.40
CA VAL A 308 25.55 -6.35 -6.44
C VAL A 308 25.77 -5.75 -5.06
N SER A 309 26.57 -4.68 -5.00
CA SER A 309 26.68 -3.84 -3.81
C SER A 309 25.92 -2.54 -3.98
N ALA A 310 25.17 -2.11 -2.96
CA ALA A 310 24.41 -0.86 -2.95
C ALA A 310 24.28 -0.25 -1.55
N THR A 311 24.26 1.07 -1.48
CA THR A 311 24.09 1.84 -0.23
C THR A 311 22.68 2.42 -0.09
N ASP A 312 21.79 2.21 -1.05
CA ASP A 312 20.38 2.60 -0.96
C ASP A 312 19.64 1.74 0.06
N MET A 313 18.97 2.37 1.04
CA MET A 313 18.28 1.64 2.13
C MET A 313 17.06 0.83 1.65
N GLY A 314 16.49 1.15 0.51
CA GLY A 314 15.37 0.43 -0.12
C GLY A 314 15.81 -0.77 -0.94
N PHE A 315 17.06 -0.79 -1.40
CA PHE A 315 17.56 -1.72 -2.40
C PHE A 315 17.31 -3.20 -2.08
N SER A 316 17.55 -3.64 -0.84
CA SER A 316 17.37 -5.04 -0.45
C SER A 316 15.92 -5.54 -0.60
N ARG A 317 14.93 -4.66 -0.37
CA ARG A 317 13.50 -4.98 -0.57
C ARG A 317 13.12 -4.94 -2.04
N ASP A 318 13.60 -3.93 -2.74
CA ASP A 318 13.29 -3.71 -4.15
C ASP A 318 13.86 -4.84 -5.01
N ILE A 319 15.09 -5.29 -4.72
CA ILE A 319 15.74 -6.37 -5.46
C ILE A 319 15.07 -7.73 -5.25
N ALA A 320 14.59 -8.03 -4.04
CA ALA A 320 13.83 -9.25 -3.75
C ALA A 320 12.50 -9.27 -4.54
N SER A 321 11.82 -8.13 -4.62
CA SER A 321 10.61 -7.98 -5.42
C SER A 321 10.92 -8.09 -6.92
N TRP A 322 12.00 -7.47 -7.37
CA TRP A 322 12.46 -7.52 -8.75
C TRP A 322 12.79 -8.96 -9.19
N CYS A 323 13.57 -9.71 -8.40
CA CYS A 323 13.91 -11.11 -8.70
C CYS A 323 12.65 -11.96 -8.91
N ARG A 324 11.68 -11.88 -8.00
CA ARG A 324 10.42 -12.63 -8.12
C ARG A 324 9.64 -12.28 -9.39
N GLN A 325 9.62 -11.02 -9.78
CA GLN A 325 8.83 -10.54 -10.92
C GLN A 325 9.49 -10.83 -12.26
N THR A 326 10.82 -10.87 -12.30
CA THR A 326 11.60 -11.09 -13.53
C THR A 326 12.06 -12.53 -13.72
N GLY A 327 11.65 -13.47 -12.84
CA GLY A 327 12.03 -14.88 -12.94
C GLY A 327 13.51 -15.14 -12.62
N ASN A 328 14.11 -14.33 -11.77
CA ASN A 328 15.46 -14.53 -11.26
C ASN A 328 15.44 -15.02 -9.82
N THR A 329 16.49 -15.70 -9.37
CA THR A 329 16.59 -16.24 -8.03
C THR A 329 17.48 -15.35 -7.15
N LEU A 330 16.96 -14.84 -6.03
CA LEU A 330 17.76 -14.21 -5.00
C LEU A 330 18.47 -15.30 -4.18
N VAL A 331 19.81 -15.37 -4.31
CA VAL A 331 20.63 -16.43 -3.70
C VAL A 331 21.03 -16.07 -2.28
N GLY A 332 21.31 -14.80 -2.02
CA GLY A 332 21.73 -14.33 -0.70
C GLY A 332 21.76 -12.82 -0.58
N THR A 333 21.65 -12.35 0.66
CA THR A 333 21.80 -10.91 1.01
C THR A 333 22.67 -10.79 2.24
N GLU A 334 23.74 -10.03 2.17
CA GLU A 334 24.62 -9.70 3.29
C GLU A 334 24.63 -8.18 3.50
N ARG A 335 24.69 -7.74 4.76
CA ARG A 335 24.79 -6.32 5.07
C ARG A 335 26.10 -6.01 5.79
N LYS A 336 26.93 -5.15 5.20
CA LYS A 336 28.20 -4.66 5.76
C LYS A 336 28.09 -3.16 6.07
N GLY A 337 27.72 -2.83 7.29
CA GLY A 337 27.52 -1.43 7.70
C GLY A 337 26.35 -0.75 6.97
N GLN A 338 26.65 0.22 6.10
CA GLN A 338 25.64 0.90 5.26
C GLN A 338 25.47 0.27 3.88
N GLU A 339 26.27 -0.73 3.56
CA GLU A 339 26.31 -1.40 2.25
C GLU A 339 25.55 -2.73 2.32
N SER A 340 24.68 -2.96 1.35
CA SER A 340 23.97 -4.23 1.12
C SER A 340 24.59 -4.94 -0.06
N ILE A 341 25.09 -6.15 0.13
CA ILE A 341 25.62 -7.02 -0.92
C ILE A 341 24.58 -8.09 -1.20
N VAL A 342 24.21 -8.26 -2.47
CA VAL A 342 23.15 -9.15 -2.91
C VAL A 342 23.68 -10.06 -4.01
N LEU A 343 23.40 -11.36 -3.90
CA LEU A 343 23.72 -12.36 -4.90
C LEU A 343 22.44 -12.77 -5.65
N ILE A 344 22.44 -12.63 -6.96
CA ILE A 344 21.30 -12.93 -7.82
C ILE A 344 21.75 -13.96 -8.85
N ARG A 345 21.02 -15.06 -8.99
CA ARG A 345 21.19 -16.02 -10.08
C ARG A 345 20.18 -15.71 -11.18
N LYS A 346 20.63 -15.63 -12.42
CA LYS A 346 19.74 -15.48 -13.58
C LYS A 346 18.92 -16.75 -13.76
N GLY A 347 17.59 -16.61 -13.89
CA GLY A 347 16.63 -17.71 -14.03
C GLY A 347 16.19 -18.33 -12.71
N MET A 348 15.14 -19.16 -12.76
CA MET A 348 14.62 -19.90 -11.61
C MET A 348 15.39 -21.21 -11.44
N GLU A 349 15.56 -21.67 -10.18
CA GLU A 349 16.01 -23.02 -9.90
C GLU A 349 15.01 -24.05 -10.46
N ASN A 350 15.48 -24.99 -11.29
CA ASN A 350 14.70 -26.16 -11.66
C ASN A 350 14.43 -26.96 -10.38
N ARG A 351 13.22 -26.83 -9.84
CA ARG A 351 12.66 -27.87 -8.98
C ARG A 351 12.34 -29.05 -9.90
N GLU A 352 13.25 -30.02 -9.94
CA GLU A 352 12.96 -31.31 -10.56
C GLU A 352 11.77 -31.96 -9.86
N ALA A 353 10.79 -32.30 -10.66
CA ALA A 353 9.77 -33.30 -10.48
C ALA A 353 8.80 -33.16 -9.29
N GLU A 354 7.75 -32.39 -9.49
CA GLU A 354 6.40 -32.91 -9.20
C GLU A 354 5.50 -32.65 -10.40
N GLN A 355 5.11 -33.73 -11.00
CA GLN A 355 4.44 -34.03 -12.23
C GLN A 355 3.20 -33.19 -12.55
N GLU A 356 3.15 -32.86 -13.86
CA GLU A 356 1.96 -32.92 -14.74
C GLU A 356 0.62 -32.52 -14.13
N THR A 357 0.22 -31.30 -14.35
CA THR A 357 -0.97 -30.94 -15.12
C THR A 357 -1.19 -29.43 -15.05
N ASN A 358 -1.34 -28.83 -16.20
CA ASN A 358 -1.67 -27.44 -16.51
C ASN A 358 -0.47 -26.51 -16.78
N SER A 359 -0.07 -26.50 -18.03
CA SER A 359 0.57 -25.39 -18.69
C SER A 359 -0.37 -24.16 -18.73
N ALA A 360 -0.53 -23.49 -17.60
CA ALA A 360 -0.99 -22.11 -17.58
C ALA A 360 0.25 -21.26 -17.87
N ALA A 361 0.39 -20.80 -19.11
CA ALA A 361 1.33 -19.74 -19.45
C ALA A 361 1.21 -18.64 -18.41
N PHE A 362 2.34 -18.19 -17.83
CA PHE A 362 2.37 -17.01 -16.98
C PHE A 362 1.66 -15.88 -17.74
N PRO A 363 0.65 -15.22 -17.15
CA PRO A 363 -0.01 -14.12 -17.84
C PRO A 363 1.06 -13.09 -18.20
N ALA A 364 1.09 -12.66 -19.47
CA ALA A 364 2.02 -11.62 -19.92
C ALA A 364 1.97 -10.44 -18.96
N PRO A 365 3.10 -9.82 -18.60
CA PRO A 365 3.14 -8.74 -17.62
C PRO A 365 2.17 -7.64 -18.07
N LYS A 366 1.18 -7.34 -17.24
CA LYS A 366 0.17 -6.31 -17.53
C LYS A 366 0.87 -4.96 -17.61
N GLY A 367 0.54 -4.16 -18.61
CA GLY A 367 1.12 -2.85 -18.86
C GLY A 367 0.91 -1.87 -17.69
N LYS A 368 1.65 -0.78 -17.72
CA LYS A 368 1.46 0.39 -16.86
C LYS A 368 1.23 1.60 -17.74
N THR A 369 0.24 2.42 -17.42
CA THR A 369 0.03 3.68 -18.14
C THR A 369 0.08 4.87 -17.21
N MET A 370 0.52 6.00 -17.74
CA MET A 370 0.58 7.27 -17.03
C MET A 370 0.11 8.39 -17.93
N VAL A 371 -0.85 9.19 -17.46
CA VAL A 371 -1.15 10.48 -18.05
C VAL A 371 -0.25 11.51 -17.38
N VAL A 372 0.60 12.15 -18.16
CA VAL A 372 1.45 13.26 -17.72
C VAL A 372 0.82 14.56 -18.17
N PHE A 373 0.12 15.21 -17.26
CA PHE A 373 -0.63 16.44 -17.51
C PHE A 373 0.19 17.68 -17.18
N ASP A 374 0.92 17.65 -16.07
CA ASP A 374 1.67 18.78 -15.58
C ASP A 374 3.07 18.90 -16.23
N GLY A 375 3.53 20.15 -16.40
CA GLY A 375 4.85 20.48 -16.91
C GLY A 375 5.85 20.89 -15.83
N ASP A 376 5.64 20.49 -14.56
CA ASP A 376 6.52 20.82 -13.45
C ASP A 376 7.67 19.79 -13.34
N MET A 377 8.87 20.28 -13.00
CA MET A 377 10.08 19.46 -12.96
C MET A 377 9.99 18.29 -11.97
N ASP A 378 9.49 18.53 -10.78
CA ASP A 378 9.34 17.55 -9.71
C ASP A 378 8.31 16.46 -10.04
N LYS A 379 7.20 16.82 -10.67
CA LYS A 379 6.19 15.86 -11.14
C LYS A 379 6.70 15.02 -12.32
N ALA A 380 7.40 15.68 -13.27
CA ALA A 380 8.03 14.98 -14.38
C ALA A 380 9.11 13.99 -13.89
N LEU A 381 9.93 14.39 -12.90
CA LEU A 381 10.89 13.49 -12.26
C LEU A 381 10.20 12.26 -11.68
N ALA A 382 9.13 12.44 -10.90
CA ALA A 382 8.37 11.34 -10.31
C ALA A 382 7.82 10.40 -11.40
N ALA A 383 7.23 10.94 -12.47
CA ALA A 383 6.70 10.15 -13.57
C ALA A 383 7.78 9.29 -14.24
N PHE A 384 8.95 9.84 -14.55
CA PHE A 384 10.03 9.09 -15.19
C PHE A 384 10.76 8.12 -14.24
N ILE A 385 10.83 8.40 -12.94
CA ILE A 385 11.32 7.45 -11.94
C ILE A 385 10.41 6.22 -11.89
N ILE A 386 9.09 6.42 -11.82
CA ILE A 386 8.10 5.33 -11.80
C ILE A 386 8.15 4.54 -13.12
N ALA A 387 8.24 5.23 -14.27
CA ALA A 387 8.30 4.58 -15.57
C ALA A 387 9.54 3.68 -15.72
N ASN A 388 10.72 4.21 -15.37
CA ASN A 388 11.96 3.45 -15.42
C ASN A 388 11.94 2.25 -14.45
N GLY A 389 11.42 2.44 -13.22
CA GLY A 389 11.24 1.36 -12.26
C GLY A 389 10.30 0.27 -12.80
N ALA A 390 9.17 0.64 -13.40
CA ALA A 390 8.22 -0.33 -13.95
C ALA A 390 8.79 -1.14 -15.13
N VAL A 391 9.56 -0.50 -16.02
CA VAL A 391 10.24 -1.21 -17.11
C VAL A 391 11.32 -2.13 -16.56
N ALA A 392 12.11 -1.69 -15.59
CA ALA A 392 13.10 -2.55 -14.93
C ALA A 392 12.46 -3.78 -14.26
N MET A 393 11.20 -3.69 -13.87
CA MET A 393 10.38 -4.82 -13.39
C MET A 393 9.72 -5.64 -14.50
N GLY A 394 10.11 -5.44 -15.76
CA GLY A 394 9.61 -6.21 -16.91
C GLY A 394 8.20 -5.81 -17.39
N SER A 395 7.63 -4.70 -16.92
CA SER A 395 6.31 -4.26 -17.35
C SER A 395 6.41 -3.32 -18.55
N PRO A 396 5.61 -3.49 -19.62
CA PRO A 396 5.49 -2.49 -20.67
C PRO A 396 4.86 -1.20 -20.09
N VAL A 397 5.41 -0.05 -20.46
CA VAL A 397 4.98 1.25 -19.93
C VAL A 397 4.62 2.19 -21.06
N THR A 398 3.43 2.81 -20.98
CA THR A 398 3.00 3.90 -21.87
C THR A 398 2.82 5.18 -21.05
N MET A 399 3.48 6.26 -21.45
CA MET A 399 3.33 7.60 -20.90
C MET A 399 2.63 8.50 -21.93
N PHE A 400 1.44 8.99 -21.59
CA PHE A 400 0.62 9.85 -22.45
C PHE A 400 0.72 11.29 -21.98
N PHE A 401 1.37 12.13 -22.79
CA PHE A 401 1.60 13.54 -22.49
C PHE A 401 0.51 14.42 -23.08
N THR A 402 -0.12 15.19 -22.22
CA THR A 402 -1.21 16.11 -22.61
C THR A 402 -1.03 17.48 -21.97
N PHE A 403 -1.59 18.52 -22.55
CA PHE A 403 -1.52 19.90 -22.08
C PHE A 403 -0.10 20.34 -21.66
N TRP A 404 0.10 20.71 -20.39
CA TRP A 404 1.38 21.23 -19.90
C TRP A 404 2.49 20.18 -19.90
N GLY A 405 2.14 18.90 -19.79
CA GLY A 405 3.08 17.77 -19.89
C GLY A 405 3.80 17.72 -21.24
N LEU A 406 3.19 18.21 -22.32
CA LEU A 406 3.83 18.30 -23.65
C LEU A 406 5.12 19.14 -23.63
N ASN A 407 5.23 20.11 -22.71
CA ASN A 407 6.43 20.94 -22.60
C ASN A 407 7.68 20.16 -22.20
N ILE A 408 7.52 19.01 -21.54
CA ILE A 408 8.60 18.09 -21.17
C ILE A 408 9.25 17.54 -22.43
N LEU A 409 8.45 17.19 -23.43
CA LEU A 409 8.87 16.54 -24.68
C LEU A 409 9.37 17.52 -25.76
N ARG A 410 9.30 18.84 -25.51
CA ARG A 410 9.73 19.81 -26.53
C ARG A 410 11.25 19.84 -26.68
N LYS A 411 11.71 19.97 -27.92
CA LYS A 411 13.14 20.19 -28.24
C LYS A 411 13.61 21.52 -27.62
N PRO A 412 14.80 21.58 -27.02
CA PRO A 412 15.35 22.80 -26.42
C PRO A 412 15.54 23.94 -27.43
N GLU A 413 15.86 23.59 -28.68
CA GLU A 413 16.09 24.53 -29.76
C GLU A 413 14.77 25.00 -30.38
N LYS A 414 14.74 26.28 -30.79
CA LYS A 414 13.61 26.80 -31.54
C LYS A 414 13.64 26.22 -32.96
N ARG A 415 12.60 25.51 -33.35
CA ARG A 415 12.38 25.07 -34.73
C ARG A 415 11.47 26.05 -35.46
N LYS A 416 11.78 26.27 -36.72
CA LYS A 416 10.89 27.06 -37.61
C LYS A 416 9.68 26.17 -37.91
N ALA A 417 8.50 26.60 -37.47
CA ALA A 417 7.23 26.00 -37.80
C ALA A 417 6.24 27.09 -38.19
N GLU A 418 5.37 26.80 -39.13
CA GLU A 418 4.28 27.72 -39.49
C GLU A 418 3.24 27.77 -38.36
N LYS A 419 3.10 28.95 -37.77
CA LYS A 419 2.23 29.22 -36.62
C LYS A 419 1.54 30.56 -36.78
N SER A 420 0.30 30.63 -36.31
CA SER A 420 -0.44 31.88 -36.14
C SER A 420 0.25 32.80 -35.11
N LEU A 421 -0.14 34.04 -35.05
CA LEU A 421 0.41 35.01 -34.10
C LEU A 421 0.18 34.59 -32.64
N ILE A 422 -1.00 34.07 -32.36
CA ILE A 422 -1.40 33.60 -31.03
C ILE A 422 -0.54 32.38 -30.62
N GLU A 423 -0.38 31.39 -31.49
CA GLU A 423 0.46 30.20 -31.24
C GLU A 423 1.94 30.57 -31.02
N LYS A 424 2.43 31.61 -31.71
CA LYS A 424 3.79 32.11 -31.49
C LYS A 424 3.94 32.75 -30.11
N MET A 425 2.95 33.50 -29.65
CA MET A 425 2.93 34.09 -28.31
C MET A 425 2.89 33.00 -27.23
N PHE A 426 1.95 32.05 -27.31
CA PHE A 426 1.87 30.93 -26.38
C PHE A 426 3.17 30.13 -26.35
N GLY A 427 3.71 29.80 -27.51
CA GLY A 427 4.96 29.06 -27.63
C GLY A 427 6.19 29.77 -27.04
N ALA A 428 6.18 31.12 -26.97
CA ALA A 428 7.24 31.89 -26.34
C ALA A 428 7.14 31.91 -24.80
N MET A 429 5.93 31.81 -24.24
CA MET A 429 5.68 31.84 -22.80
C MET A 429 5.92 30.47 -22.14
N MET A 430 5.76 29.38 -22.87
CA MET A 430 5.90 28.01 -22.35
C MET A 430 7.37 27.57 -22.29
N PRO A 431 7.76 26.79 -21.25
CA PRO A 431 9.10 26.20 -21.18
C PRO A 431 9.34 25.21 -22.33
N ARG A 432 10.59 25.05 -22.72
CA ARG A 432 10.99 24.15 -23.80
C ARG A 432 11.93 23.08 -23.29
N GLY A 433 11.41 21.84 -23.22
CA GLY A 433 12.17 20.66 -22.86
C GLY A 433 12.45 20.51 -21.37
N ALA A 434 12.81 19.32 -21.00
CA ALA A 434 13.02 18.87 -19.61
C ALA A 434 13.97 19.77 -18.81
N GLY A 435 15.00 20.34 -19.46
CA GLY A 435 16.00 21.18 -18.81
C GLY A 435 15.51 22.55 -18.34
N LYS A 436 14.38 23.06 -18.87
CA LYS A 436 13.85 24.39 -18.59
C LYS A 436 12.58 24.39 -17.74
N LEU A 437 12.16 23.24 -17.25
CA LEU A 437 11.02 23.13 -16.36
C LEU A 437 11.32 23.76 -14.99
N LYS A 438 10.25 24.19 -14.31
CA LYS A 438 10.30 24.81 -12.99
C LYS A 438 9.73 23.84 -11.97
N LEU A 439 10.07 24.05 -10.69
CA LEU A 439 9.39 23.37 -9.59
C LEU A 439 7.93 23.80 -9.46
N SER A 440 7.07 22.88 -9.07
CA SER A 440 5.64 23.15 -8.78
C SER A 440 5.47 24.12 -7.61
N LYS A 441 6.34 24.00 -6.60
CA LYS A 441 6.35 24.85 -5.40
C LYS A 441 7.78 25.34 -5.12
N MET A 442 7.90 26.44 -4.37
CA MET A 442 9.18 27.01 -3.94
C MET A 442 10.14 27.37 -5.11
N ASN A 443 9.62 27.69 -6.28
CA ASN A 443 10.46 28.02 -7.44
C ASN A 443 11.24 29.34 -7.27
N MET A 444 10.71 30.33 -6.54
CA MET A 444 11.38 31.57 -6.14
C MET A 444 12.16 32.24 -7.30
N GLY A 445 11.49 32.46 -8.42
CA GLY A 445 12.12 33.04 -9.62
C GLY A 445 13.15 32.11 -10.31
N GLY A 446 13.13 30.81 -10.03
CA GLY A 446 14.05 29.81 -10.58
C GLY A 446 15.21 29.44 -9.66
N MET A 447 15.34 30.11 -8.51
CA MET A 447 16.37 29.80 -7.51
C MET A 447 16.12 28.41 -6.89
N GLY A 448 14.87 28.09 -6.53
CA GLY A 448 14.48 26.78 -6.01
C GLY A 448 14.80 25.65 -6.98
N THR A 449 14.52 25.82 -8.27
CA THR A 449 14.89 24.83 -9.31
C THR A 449 16.41 24.59 -9.37
N ARG A 450 17.23 25.65 -9.28
CA ARG A 450 18.69 25.52 -9.27
C ARG A 450 19.19 24.80 -8.02
N MET A 451 18.65 25.13 -6.85
CA MET A 451 18.99 24.45 -5.60
C MET A 451 18.62 22.97 -5.65
N MET A 452 17.42 22.64 -6.13
CA MET A 452 16.99 21.25 -6.26
C MET A 452 17.92 20.45 -7.18
N LYS A 453 18.25 20.99 -8.37
CA LYS A 453 19.20 20.35 -9.30
C LYS A 453 20.57 20.14 -8.66
N LYS A 454 21.05 21.07 -7.85
CA LYS A 454 22.32 20.92 -7.12
C LYS A 454 22.22 19.79 -6.08
N VAL A 455 21.16 19.77 -5.26
CA VAL A 455 20.94 18.72 -4.26
C VAL A 455 20.81 17.34 -4.92
N MET A 456 20.13 17.26 -6.06
CA MET A 456 20.05 16.01 -6.84
C MET A 456 21.45 15.55 -7.28
N ALA A 457 22.27 16.45 -7.82
CA ALA A 457 23.63 16.12 -8.23
C ALA A 457 24.49 15.68 -7.03
N ASP A 458 24.42 16.40 -5.90
CA ASP A 458 25.18 16.09 -4.68
C ASP A 458 24.78 14.73 -4.06
N LYS A 459 23.54 14.27 -4.34
CA LYS A 459 23.00 12.98 -3.88
C LYS A 459 22.94 11.89 -4.97
N ASN A 460 23.61 12.09 -6.09
CA ASN A 460 23.63 11.17 -7.22
C ASN A 460 22.24 10.77 -7.73
N VAL A 461 21.28 11.69 -7.69
CA VAL A 461 19.97 11.51 -8.32
C VAL A 461 20.07 11.99 -9.78
N ASP A 462 19.68 11.13 -10.71
CA ASP A 462 19.75 11.43 -12.14
C ASP A 462 18.89 12.63 -12.54
N SER A 463 19.38 13.43 -13.49
CA SER A 463 18.61 14.55 -14.03
C SER A 463 17.39 14.07 -14.83
N LEU A 464 16.39 14.92 -14.99
CA LEU A 464 15.18 14.58 -15.74
C LEU A 464 15.50 14.17 -17.17
N GLU A 465 16.45 14.86 -17.81
CA GLU A 465 16.89 14.54 -19.17
C GLU A 465 17.52 13.13 -19.25
N LYS A 466 18.31 12.76 -18.23
CA LYS A 466 18.93 11.44 -18.17
C LYS A 466 17.88 10.36 -17.95
N LEU A 467 16.94 10.55 -17.02
CA LEU A 467 15.83 9.62 -16.76
C LEU A 467 14.92 9.44 -17.98
N MET A 468 14.64 10.52 -18.72
CA MET A 468 13.86 10.48 -19.95
C MET A 468 14.56 9.66 -21.04
N ASN A 469 15.87 9.90 -21.25
CA ASN A 469 16.66 9.15 -22.23
C ASN A 469 16.75 7.67 -21.87
N GLN A 470 16.88 7.34 -20.58
CA GLN A 470 16.88 5.95 -20.10
C GLN A 470 15.52 5.29 -20.35
N ALA A 471 14.42 5.97 -20.05
CA ALA A 471 13.07 5.48 -20.30
C ALA A 471 12.85 5.13 -21.78
N MET A 472 13.26 6.03 -22.68
CA MET A 472 13.18 5.79 -24.12
C MET A 472 14.07 4.61 -24.57
N LYS A 473 15.31 4.54 -24.08
CA LYS A 473 16.25 3.44 -24.37
C LYS A 473 15.70 2.08 -23.91
N ASN A 474 15.00 2.07 -22.77
CA ASN A 474 14.43 0.87 -22.16
C ASN A 474 13.02 0.52 -22.69
N GLY A 475 12.55 1.19 -23.74
CA GLY A 475 11.30 0.84 -24.43
C GLY A 475 10.03 1.43 -23.80
N VAL A 476 10.14 2.44 -22.95
CA VAL A 476 8.95 3.21 -22.52
C VAL A 476 8.34 3.92 -23.73
N LYS A 477 7.09 3.65 -24.00
CA LYS A 477 6.31 4.29 -25.05
C LYS A 477 5.89 5.69 -24.62
N LEU A 478 6.45 6.72 -25.27
CA LEU A 478 6.07 8.11 -25.06
C LEU A 478 5.07 8.53 -26.12
N VAL A 479 3.89 9.01 -25.71
CA VAL A 479 2.82 9.40 -26.62
C VAL A 479 2.43 10.86 -26.38
N ALA A 480 2.49 11.70 -27.40
CA ALA A 480 2.03 13.09 -27.36
C ALA A 480 0.59 13.20 -27.87
N CYS A 481 -0.29 13.81 -27.08
CA CYS A 481 -1.69 14.04 -27.41
C CYS A 481 -1.83 15.05 -28.55
N THR A 482 -2.30 14.61 -29.72
CA THR A 482 -2.45 15.46 -30.92
C THR A 482 -3.42 16.60 -30.69
N MET A 483 -4.56 16.36 -30.03
CA MET A 483 -5.56 17.40 -29.71
C MET A 483 -4.94 18.50 -28.83
N SER A 484 -4.22 18.12 -27.78
CA SER A 484 -3.58 19.09 -26.88
C SER A 484 -2.43 19.84 -27.57
N MET A 485 -1.72 19.20 -28.50
CA MET A 485 -0.72 19.86 -29.34
C MET A 485 -1.35 20.97 -30.19
N ASP A 486 -2.49 20.67 -30.82
CA ASP A 486 -3.20 21.66 -31.65
C ASP A 486 -3.71 22.83 -30.80
N VAL A 487 -4.34 22.57 -29.66
CA VAL A 487 -4.85 23.62 -28.74
C VAL A 487 -3.70 24.49 -28.21
N MET A 488 -2.55 23.92 -27.91
CA MET A 488 -1.39 24.63 -27.37
C MET A 488 -0.47 25.24 -28.48
N GLY A 489 -0.79 25.00 -29.73
CA GLY A 489 0.02 25.45 -30.86
C GLY A 489 1.42 24.84 -30.89
N ILE A 490 1.58 23.60 -30.45
CA ILE A 490 2.83 22.82 -30.51
C ILE A 490 2.81 21.97 -31.77
N ARG A 491 3.87 22.08 -32.60
CA ARG A 491 4.00 21.31 -33.83
C ARG A 491 4.90 20.10 -33.64
N LYS A 492 4.70 19.06 -34.46
CA LYS A 492 5.46 17.79 -34.38
C LYS A 492 6.97 17.99 -34.40
N GLU A 493 7.43 18.95 -35.23
CA GLU A 493 8.85 19.30 -35.38
C GLU A 493 9.48 19.87 -34.10
N GLU A 494 8.66 20.34 -33.16
CA GLU A 494 9.10 20.87 -31.87
C GLU A 494 9.22 19.78 -30.78
N ILE A 495 8.74 18.56 -31.04
CA ILE A 495 8.81 17.41 -30.13
C ILE A 495 10.09 16.61 -30.42
N ILE A 496 10.68 16.03 -29.36
CA ILE A 496 11.86 15.17 -29.47
C ILE A 496 11.54 13.92 -30.33
N ASP A 497 12.58 13.36 -30.92
CA ASP A 497 12.43 12.17 -31.75
C ASP A 497 12.10 10.94 -30.88
N GLY A 498 11.42 9.93 -31.44
CA GLY A 498 11.04 8.70 -30.72
C GLY A 498 9.71 8.83 -29.93
N VAL A 499 8.98 9.94 -30.06
CA VAL A 499 7.65 10.13 -29.47
C VAL A 499 6.58 9.80 -30.51
N GLU A 500 5.59 9.00 -30.11
CA GLU A 500 4.39 8.72 -30.92
C GLU A 500 3.36 9.86 -30.79
N PHE A 501 2.54 10.02 -31.82
CA PHE A 501 1.48 11.05 -31.85
C PHE A 501 0.14 10.36 -31.96
N ALA A 502 -0.70 10.49 -30.94
CA ALA A 502 -1.99 9.82 -30.90
C ALA A 502 -3.05 10.62 -30.13
N GLY A 503 -4.29 10.17 -30.20
CA GLY A 503 -5.40 10.70 -29.41
C GLY A 503 -5.67 9.85 -28.16
N VAL A 504 -6.72 10.25 -27.41
CA VAL A 504 -7.14 9.59 -26.16
C VAL A 504 -7.55 8.13 -26.36
N ALA A 505 -8.07 7.76 -27.54
CA ALA A 505 -8.48 6.38 -27.81
C ALA A 505 -7.30 5.41 -27.76
N THR A 506 -6.12 5.80 -28.28
CA THR A 506 -4.90 4.99 -28.18
C THR A 506 -4.46 4.81 -26.71
N TYR A 507 -4.54 5.88 -25.91
CA TYR A 507 -4.27 5.80 -24.48
C TYR A 507 -5.22 4.84 -23.76
N LEU A 508 -6.53 4.92 -24.03
CA LEU A 508 -7.54 4.06 -23.41
C LEU A 508 -7.31 2.58 -23.77
N GLY A 509 -6.94 2.28 -25.01
CA GLY A 509 -6.60 0.91 -25.43
C GLY A 509 -5.37 0.37 -24.68
N ASP A 510 -4.32 1.17 -24.48
CA ASP A 510 -3.17 0.78 -23.66
C ASP A 510 -3.55 0.66 -22.17
N ALA A 511 -4.45 1.53 -21.66
CA ALA A 511 -4.92 1.54 -20.28
C ALA A 511 -5.78 0.31 -19.93
N GLU A 512 -6.62 -0.17 -20.84
CA GLU A 512 -7.41 -1.39 -20.66
C GLU A 512 -6.53 -2.64 -20.51
N ASN A 513 -5.38 -2.66 -21.17
CA ASN A 513 -4.38 -3.72 -21.07
C ASN A 513 -3.38 -3.52 -19.92
N SER A 514 -3.59 -2.52 -19.08
CA SER A 514 -2.71 -2.14 -17.98
C SER A 514 -3.36 -2.36 -16.63
N ASN A 515 -2.58 -2.79 -15.64
CA ASN A 515 -3.06 -3.00 -14.28
C ASN A 515 -2.72 -1.83 -13.33
N VAL A 516 -1.98 -0.83 -13.81
CA VAL A 516 -1.70 0.42 -13.10
C VAL A 516 -1.90 1.58 -14.06
N ASN A 517 -2.79 2.49 -13.72
CA ASN A 517 -3.07 3.70 -14.47
C ASN A 517 -2.87 4.91 -13.54
N LEU A 518 -1.96 5.80 -13.87
CA LEU A 518 -1.62 6.98 -13.08
C LEU A 518 -1.97 8.26 -13.81
N PHE A 519 -2.28 9.31 -13.06
CA PHE A 519 -2.44 10.68 -13.55
C PHE A 519 -1.52 11.61 -12.74
N ILE A 520 -0.57 12.27 -13.41
CA ILE A 520 0.50 13.07 -12.79
C ILE A 520 0.56 14.48 -13.38
#